data_bd9d52f7b5c9ec0f9dae36d9b52b9ac6
#
_entry.id   bd9d52f7b5c9ec0f9dae36d9b52b9ac6
#
_cell.length_a   1.000
_cell.length_b   1.000
_cell.length_c   1.000
_cell.angle_alpha   90.00
_cell.angle_beta   90.00
_cell.angle_gamma   90.00
#
_symmetry.space_group_name_H-M   'P 1'
#
loop_
_entity.id
_entity.type
_entity.pdbx_description
1 polymer ?
#
loop_
_entity_poly.entity_id
_entity_poly.type
_entity_poly.pdbx_seq_one_letter_code
_entity_poly.pdbx_strand_id
1 'polypeptide(L)'
;MNWKIVTIAIVVLIILSLPIIFHLNSQKNEEDLAIQKCIEACRQAMINGKDLSSGPCLLDPMPDLKNWVCDVAHNPRRPLIDNLPENQCSSFREGKASRFVEVDTSCNFIRAY
;
A
#
# COMPACT_ATOMS: atom_id res chain seq x y z
N MET A 1 15.01 -1.18 -47.16
CA MET A 1 15.13 -1.29 -45.68
C MET A 1 15.81 -2.62 -45.37
N ASN A 2 16.83 -2.62 -44.52
CA ASN A 2 17.53 -3.85 -44.16
C ASN A 2 16.70 -4.64 -43.09
N TRP A 3 16.02 -5.68 -43.51
CA TRP A 3 15.14 -6.51 -42.67
C TRP A 3 15.86 -7.03 -41.42
N LYS A 4 17.13 -7.40 -41.54
CA LYS A 4 17.92 -7.90 -40.39
C LYS A 4 18.08 -6.85 -39.30
N ILE A 5 18.30 -5.59 -39.65
CA ILE A 5 18.46 -4.48 -38.71
C ILE A 5 17.10 -4.24 -37.99
N VAL A 6 16.02 -4.26 -38.73
CA VAL A 6 14.66 -4.10 -38.16
C VAL A 6 14.34 -5.21 -37.17
N THR A 7 14.64 -6.45 -37.51
CA THR A 7 14.42 -7.60 -36.63
C THR A 7 15.26 -7.50 -35.35
N ILE A 8 16.53 -7.13 -35.46
CA ILE A 8 17.40 -6.94 -34.29
C ILE A 8 16.87 -5.81 -33.39
N ALA A 9 16.44 -4.69 -33.95
CA ALA A 9 15.90 -3.58 -33.18
C ALA A 9 14.63 -3.98 -32.42
N ILE A 10 13.72 -4.74 -33.02
CA ILE A 10 12.52 -5.25 -32.37
C ILE A 10 12.88 -6.19 -31.21
N VAL A 11 13.81 -7.12 -31.41
CA VAL A 11 14.24 -8.05 -30.37
C VAL A 11 14.85 -7.32 -29.18
N VAL A 12 15.70 -6.30 -29.44
CA VAL A 12 16.30 -5.48 -28.38
C VAL A 12 15.23 -4.72 -27.59
N LEU A 13 14.24 -4.14 -28.26
CA LEU A 13 13.15 -3.44 -27.59
C LEU A 13 12.33 -4.38 -26.70
N ILE A 14 12.04 -5.60 -27.13
CA ILE A 14 11.33 -6.61 -26.34
C ILE A 14 12.16 -6.98 -25.10
N ILE A 15 13.43 -7.27 -25.24
CA ILE A 15 14.31 -7.63 -24.12
C ILE A 15 14.39 -6.51 -23.09
N LEU A 16 14.44 -5.25 -23.50
CA LEU A 16 14.50 -4.11 -22.60
C LEU A 16 13.16 -3.83 -21.90
N SER A 17 12.04 -4.17 -22.53
CA SER A 17 10.71 -3.94 -21.94
C SER A 17 10.28 -5.00 -20.93
N LEU A 18 10.71 -6.25 -21.06
CA LEU A 18 10.33 -7.36 -20.18
C LEU A 18 10.62 -7.10 -18.69
N PRO A 19 11.81 -6.64 -18.26
CA PRO A 19 12.08 -6.40 -16.86
C PRO A 19 11.23 -5.27 -16.28
N ILE A 20 10.88 -4.27 -17.07
CA ILE A 20 10.02 -3.16 -16.64
C ILE A 20 8.61 -3.67 -16.37
N ILE A 21 8.04 -4.46 -17.28
CA ILE A 21 6.70 -5.05 -17.13
C ILE A 21 6.66 -5.98 -15.91
N PHE A 22 7.69 -6.80 -15.72
CA PHE A 22 7.80 -7.68 -14.56
C PHE A 22 7.84 -6.89 -13.24
N HIS A 23 8.62 -5.82 -13.19
CA HIS A 23 8.75 -4.98 -12.00
C HIS A 23 7.42 -4.30 -11.66
N LEU A 24 6.72 -3.71 -12.63
CA LEU A 24 5.42 -3.09 -12.44
C LEU A 24 4.36 -4.08 -11.94
N ASN A 25 4.36 -5.29 -12.49
CA ASN A 25 3.45 -6.36 -12.05
C ASN A 25 3.74 -6.81 -10.61
N SER A 26 5.01 -6.92 -10.23
CA SER A 26 5.42 -7.28 -8.88
C SER A 26 4.98 -6.23 -7.85
N GLN A 27 5.13 -4.94 -8.17
CA GLN A 27 4.68 -3.86 -7.28
C GLN A 27 3.16 -3.84 -7.11
N LYS A 28 2.41 -4.09 -8.17
CA LYS A 28 0.95 -4.16 -8.10
C LYS A 28 0.48 -5.32 -7.22
N ASN A 29 1.09 -6.49 -7.36
CA ASN A 29 0.77 -7.65 -6.52
C ASN A 29 1.08 -7.41 -5.04
N GLU A 30 2.15 -6.67 -4.73
CA GLU A 30 2.50 -6.29 -3.36
C GLU A 30 1.49 -5.32 -2.76
N GLU A 31 1.05 -4.33 -3.53
CA GLU A 31 0.01 -3.37 -3.12
C GLU A 31 -1.32 -4.07 -2.85
N ASP A 32 -1.77 -4.95 -3.75
CA ASP A 32 -3.01 -5.72 -3.58
C ASP A 32 -2.96 -6.58 -2.31
N LEU A 33 -1.81 -7.19 -2.04
CA LEU A 33 -1.59 -7.96 -0.81
C LEU A 33 -1.62 -7.06 0.44
N ALA A 34 -1.00 -5.88 0.37
CA ALA A 34 -1.01 -4.91 1.47
C ALA A 34 -2.43 -4.44 1.78
N ILE A 35 -3.24 -4.16 0.75
CA ILE A 35 -4.64 -3.78 0.91
C ILE A 35 -5.44 -4.89 1.61
N GLN A 36 -5.30 -6.13 1.17
CA GLN A 36 -5.99 -7.27 1.80
C GLN A 36 -5.58 -7.45 3.26
N LYS A 37 -4.28 -7.38 3.57
CA LYS A 37 -3.78 -7.47 4.95
C LYS A 37 -4.31 -6.35 5.84
N CYS A 38 -4.40 -5.13 5.33
CA CYS A 38 -4.93 -4.00 6.07
C CYS A 38 -6.43 -4.15 6.38
N ILE A 39 -7.23 -4.54 5.38
CA ILE A 39 -8.66 -4.79 5.56
C ILE A 39 -8.90 -5.91 6.59
N GLU A 40 -8.14 -6.99 6.51
CA GLU A 40 -8.25 -8.09 7.46
C GLU A 40 -7.85 -7.67 8.87
N ALA A 41 -6.73 -6.95 9.04
CA ALA A 41 -6.32 -6.42 10.34
C ALA A 41 -7.37 -5.49 10.96
N CYS A 42 -7.99 -4.65 10.14
CA CYS A 42 -9.08 -3.79 10.57
C CYS A 42 -10.29 -4.60 11.07
N ARG A 43 -10.71 -5.59 10.30
CA ARG A 43 -11.84 -6.47 10.68
C ARG A 43 -11.55 -7.25 11.97
N GLN A 44 -10.34 -7.77 12.14
CA GLN A 44 -9.94 -8.45 13.36
C GLN A 44 -9.93 -7.50 14.56
N ALA A 45 -9.46 -6.26 14.38
CA ALA A 45 -9.51 -5.24 15.42
C ALA A 45 -10.95 -4.95 15.86
N MET A 46 -11.90 -4.84 14.92
CA MET A 46 -13.32 -4.68 15.21
C MET A 46 -13.89 -5.87 15.97
N ILE A 47 -13.62 -7.10 15.52
CA ILE A 47 -14.07 -8.33 16.18
C ILE A 47 -13.55 -8.41 17.62
N ASN A 48 -12.33 -7.96 17.85
CA ASN A 48 -11.70 -7.92 19.17
C ASN A 48 -12.16 -6.72 20.03
N GLY A 49 -13.12 -5.94 19.56
CA GLY A 49 -13.69 -4.82 20.30
C GLY A 49 -12.82 -3.58 20.36
N LYS A 50 -11.82 -3.44 19.46
CA LYS A 50 -11.00 -2.23 19.38
C LYS A 50 -11.82 -1.07 18.87
N ASP A 51 -11.74 0.08 19.56
CA ASP A 51 -12.36 1.31 19.10
C ASP A 51 -11.53 1.90 17.94
N LEU A 52 -12.15 2.02 16.77
CA LEU A 52 -11.53 2.59 15.55
C LEU A 52 -11.90 4.05 15.33
N SER A 53 -12.70 4.64 16.20
CA SER A 53 -13.24 6.01 16.01
C SER A 53 -12.15 7.10 16.03
N SER A 54 -11.00 6.84 16.65
CA SER A 54 -9.87 7.76 16.65
C SER A 54 -9.01 7.69 15.39
N GLY A 55 -9.25 6.71 14.50
CA GLY A 55 -8.41 6.48 13.33
C GLY A 55 -7.03 5.93 13.69
N PRO A 56 -6.93 4.83 14.47
CA PRO A 56 -5.65 4.32 14.97
C PRO A 56 -4.83 3.63 13.86
N CYS A 57 -3.49 3.64 14.01
CA CYS A 57 -2.63 2.76 13.25
C CYS A 57 -2.86 1.30 13.66
N LEU A 58 -2.95 0.40 12.68
CA LEU A 58 -3.22 -1.02 12.92
C LEU A 58 -2.00 -1.92 12.72
N LEU A 59 -1.21 -1.67 11.69
CA LEU A 59 0.00 -2.44 11.38
C LEU A 59 1.17 -1.46 11.12
N ASP A 60 2.23 -1.59 11.92
CA ASP A 60 3.35 -0.64 11.89
C ASP A 60 4.70 -1.30 12.21
N PRO A 61 5.43 -1.79 11.23
CA PRO A 61 5.02 -2.06 9.84
C PRO A 61 4.16 -3.33 9.71
N MET A 62 3.67 -3.60 8.48
CA MET A 62 2.99 -4.85 8.21
C MET A 62 3.94 -6.05 8.35
N PRO A 63 3.49 -7.16 8.96
CA PRO A 63 4.23 -8.43 8.87
C PRO A 63 4.46 -8.81 7.40
N ASP A 64 5.65 -9.27 7.05
CA ASP A 64 6.07 -9.70 5.71
C ASP A 64 6.10 -8.59 4.62
N LEU A 65 5.60 -7.39 4.91
CA LEU A 65 5.61 -6.21 4.03
C LEU A 65 6.14 -5.00 4.78
N LYS A 66 7.40 -5.04 5.18
CA LYS A 66 8.00 -4.07 6.13
C LYS A 66 8.08 -2.62 5.63
N ASN A 67 7.91 -2.40 4.32
CA ASN A 67 7.82 -1.05 3.76
C ASN A 67 6.40 -0.47 3.79
N TRP A 68 5.43 -1.24 4.29
CA TRP A 68 4.02 -0.89 4.34
C TRP A 68 3.51 -0.76 5.78
N VAL A 69 2.62 0.19 5.96
CA VAL A 69 1.82 0.36 7.19
C VAL A 69 0.34 0.31 6.87
N CYS A 70 -0.49 -0.02 7.86
CA CYS A 70 -1.94 -0.02 7.77
C CYS A 70 -2.51 0.96 8.76
N ASP A 71 -3.25 1.93 8.27
CA ASP A 71 -3.81 3.01 9.06
C ASP A 71 -5.34 3.12 8.89
N VAL A 72 -6.03 3.46 9.96
CA VAL A 72 -7.45 3.81 9.91
C VAL A 72 -7.58 5.32 9.81
N ALA A 73 -8.40 5.80 8.87
CA ALA A 73 -8.69 7.20 8.70
C ALA A 73 -10.19 7.42 8.52
N HIS A 74 -10.66 8.64 8.67
CA HIS A 74 -12.05 8.97 8.35
C HIS A 74 -12.24 9.23 6.86
N ASN A 75 -13.40 8.88 6.34
CA ASN A 75 -13.79 9.20 4.97
C ASN A 75 -15.22 9.80 4.97
N PRO A 76 -15.37 11.13 4.79
CA PRO A 76 -14.32 12.12 4.48
C PRO A 76 -13.33 12.34 5.64
N ARG A 77 -12.08 12.70 5.27
CA ARG A 77 -10.99 12.89 6.22
C ARG A 77 -11.31 13.95 7.26
N ARG A 78 -10.93 13.69 8.51
CA ARG A 78 -11.03 14.63 9.65
C ARG A 78 -9.63 15.04 10.11
N PRO A 79 -9.04 16.12 9.55
CA PRO A 79 -7.64 16.46 9.79
C PRO A 79 -7.28 16.67 11.27
N LEU A 80 -8.19 17.18 12.07
CA LEU A 80 -7.98 17.41 13.52
C LEU A 80 -7.84 16.10 14.32
N ILE A 81 -8.25 14.97 13.75
CA ILE A 81 -8.16 13.64 14.35
C ILE A 81 -7.14 12.81 13.58
N ASP A 82 -7.31 12.67 12.28
CA ASP A 82 -6.49 11.78 11.43
C ASP A 82 -5.04 12.22 11.31
N ASN A 83 -4.75 13.52 11.52
CA ASN A 83 -3.37 14.04 11.45
C ASN A 83 -2.67 14.08 12.81
N LEU A 84 -3.32 13.65 13.90
CA LEU A 84 -2.66 13.58 15.20
C LEU A 84 -1.56 12.50 15.18
N PRO A 85 -0.36 12.79 15.70
CA PRO A 85 0.76 11.83 15.70
C PRO A 85 0.43 10.48 16.34
N GLU A 86 -0.36 10.48 17.40
CA GLU A 86 -0.80 9.27 18.09
C GLU A 86 -1.75 8.39 17.28
N ASN A 87 -2.39 8.94 16.27
CA ASN A 87 -3.30 8.23 15.36
C ASN A 87 -2.63 7.80 14.04
N GLN A 88 -1.37 8.17 13.84
CA GLN A 88 -0.61 7.82 12.63
C GLN A 88 0.38 6.69 12.90
N CYS A 89 0.68 5.91 11.85
CA CYS A 89 1.74 4.92 11.90
C CYS A 89 3.11 5.59 11.99
N SER A 90 3.86 5.32 13.07
CA SER A 90 5.14 5.96 13.34
C SER A 90 6.19 5.62 12.29
N SER A 91 6.23 4.38 11.79
CA SER A 91 7.18 3.97 10.76
C SER A 91 7.04 4.75 9.46
N PHE A 92 5.82 5.10 9.07
CA PHE A 92 5.61 5.96 7.90
C PHE A 92 6.02 7.41 8.18
N ARG A 93 5.62 7.96 9.32
CA ARG A 93 5.96 9.33 9.73
C ARG A 93 7.46 9.53 9.87
N GLU A 94 8.19 8.53 10.34
CA GLU A 94 9.65 8.56 10.54
C GLU A 94 10.45 8.17 9.30
N GLY A 95 9.79 7.83 8.18
CA GLY A 95 10.44 7.43 6.95
C GLY A 95 11.02 6.01 6.93
N LYS A 96 10.68 5.17 7.93
CA LYS A 96 11.08 3.76 7.99
C LYS A 96 10.28 2.88 7.04
N ALA A 97 9.01 3.23 6.81
CA ALA A 97 8.15 2.67 5.78
C ALA A 97 7.76 3.79 4.81
N SER A 98 7.78 3.53 3.52
CA SER A 98 7.47 4.54 2.50
C SER A 98 6.10 4.36 1.88
N ARG A 99 5.37 3.30 2.26
CA ARG A 99 4.07 2.96 1.71
C ARG A 99 3.02 2.75 2.80
N PHE A 100 1.78 3.08 2.47
CA PHE A 100 0.67 2.88 3.40
C PHE A 100 -0.61 2.43 2.70
N VAL A 101 -1.47 1.79 3.46
CA VAL A 101 -2.87 1.55 3.12
C VAL A 101 -3.73 2.24 4.18
N GLU A 102 -4.71 3.02 3.74
CA GLU A 102 -5.75 3.57 4.60
C GLU A 102 -7.08 2.87 4.37
N VAL A 103 -7.74 2.52 5.46
CA VAL A 103 -9.13 2.04 5.50
C VAL A 103 -9.95 2.95 6.40
N ASP A 104 -11.27 2.99 6.20
CA ASP A 104 -12.15 3.77 7.08
C ASP A 104 -12.47 3.03 8.38
N THR A 105 -13.22 3.67 9.27
CA THR A 105 -13.62 3.11 10.56
C THR A 105 -14.57 1.91 10.45
N SER A 106 -15.05 1.60 9.24
CA SER A 106 -15.84 0.41 8.90
C SER A 106 -15.05 -0.61 8.08
N CYS A 107 -13.72 -0.43 8.00
CA CYS A 107 -12.79 -1.29 7.25
C CYS A 107 -12.97 -1.28 5.72
N ASN A 108 -13.57 -0.25 5.16
CA ASN A 108 -13.61 -0.06 3.73
C ASN A 108 -12.31 0.59 3.25
N PHE A 109 -11.80 0.13 2.11
CA PHE A 109 -10.60 0.70 1.50
C PHE A 109 -10.81 2.17 1.10
N ILE A 110 -9.85 3.03 1.45
CA ILE A 110 -9.82 4.43 1.04
C ILE A 110 -8.78 4.62 -0.05
N ARG A 111 -7.50 4.34 0.25
CA ARG A 111 -6.38 4.52 -0.67
C ARG A 111 -5.14 3.73 -0.26
N ALA A 112 -4.25 3.52 -1.21
CA ALA A 112 -2.89 3.07 -1.00
C ALA A 112 -1.90 4.02 -1.68
N TYR A 113 -0.68 4.10 -1.11
CA TYR A 113 0.38 4.96 -1.64
C TYR A 113 1.73 4.26 -1.52
#